data_5694e646c5290a2e76385bad9b48d690
#
_entry.id   5694e646c5290a2e76385bad9b48d690
#
_cell.length_a   1.000
_cell.length_b   1.000
_cell.length_c   1.000
_cell.angle_alpha   90.00
_cell.angle_beta   90.00
_cell.angle_gamma   90.00
#
_symmetry.space_group_name_H-M   'P 1'
#
loop_
_entity.id
_entity.type
_entity.pdbx_description
1 polymer ?
#
loop_
_entity_poly.entity_id
_entity_poly.type
_entity_poly.pdbx_seq_one_letter_code
_entity_poly.pdbx_strand_id
1 'polypeptide(L)'
;RAVIVGQDPYHEPGQACGLAFSVQRDAKLPRSLNNIYRELADDLQVPPPPSGDLSGWAAQGVLLLNTVLTVERGKAGAHKSWGWQTVTQAVLRACSRLPQPLVYILWGSDARALCAELHDDAPNHCAVESTHPSPLSARRAANGCPAFFGSRPFSRTNAFLTAHHVPPIDWTATG
;
A
#
# COMPACT_ATOMS: atom_id res chain seq x y z
N ARG A 1 -2.64 -2.83 -11.83
CA ARG A 1 -1.57 -3.81 -11.61
C ARG A 1 -1.42 -4.22 -10.15
N ALA A 2 -1.46 -3.25 -9.24
CA ALA A 2 -1.39 -3.52 -7.80
C ALA A 2 -2.35 -2.64 -7.02
N VAL A 3 -2.73 -3.09 -5.82
CA VAL A 3 -3.51 -2.34 -4.84
C VAL A 3 -2.72 -2.31 -3.55
N ILE A 4 -2.44 -1.12 -3.04
CA ILE A 4 -1.83 -0.91 -1.73
C ILE A 4 -2.88 -0.28 -0.83
N VAL A 5 -3.19 -0.93 0.29
CA VAL A 5 -4.22 -0.49 1.22
C VAL A 5 -3.57 0.12 2.46
N GLY A 6 -3.82 1.41 2.69
CA GLY A 6 -3.44 2.14 3.90
C GLY A 6 -4.57 2.22 4.92
N GLN A 7 -4.32 2.86 6.05
CA GLN A 7 -5.32 3.03 7.12
C GLN A 7 -6.15 4.31 6.90
N ASP A 8 -5.58 5.46 7.21
CA ASP A 8 -6.19 6.78 7.09
C ASP A 8 -5.17 7.80 6.58
N PRO A 9 -5.60 8.98 6.13
CA PRO A 9 -4.67 10.02 5.68
C PRO A 9 -3.74 10.49 6.79
N TYR A 10 -2.57 11.03 6.43
CA TYR A 10 -1.74 11.73 7.38
C TYR A 10 -2.51 12.91 7.99
N HIS A 11 -2.42 13.06 9.31
CA HIS A 11 -3.21 14.03 10.08
C HIS A 11 -2.55 15.41 10.27
N GLU A 12 -1.28 15.55 9.87
CA GLU A 12 -0.60 16.84 9.92
C GLU A 12 -0.87 17.66 8.65
N PRO A 13 -1.03 18.98 8.76
CA PRO A 13 -1.28 19.85 7.60
C PRO A 13 -0.20 19.73 6.53
N GLY A 14 -0.64 19.70 5.26
CA GLY A 14 0.26 19.67 4.10
C GLY A 14 0.92 18.32 3.80
N GLN A 15 0.61 17.26 4.54
CA GLN A 15 1.14 15.91 4.26
C GLN A 15 0.29 15.12 3.27
N ALA A 16 -0.99 14.91 3.57
CA ALA A 16 -1.88 14.10 2.73
C ALA A 16 -2.11 14.74 1.36
N CYS A 17 -2.03 13.93 0.30
CA CYS A 17 -2.20 14.36 -1.09
C CYS A 17 -3.25 13.55 -1.86
N GLY A 18 -4.07 12.74 -1.18
CA GLY A 18 -5.13 11.92 -1.79
C GLY A 18 -4.71 10.50 -2.16
N LEU A 19 -3.42 10.16 -2.08
CA LEU A 19 -2.90 8.81 -2.30
C LEU A 19 -2.38 8.23 -0.98
N ALA A 20 -2.75 7.00 -0.65
CA ALA A 20 -2.28 6.33 0.56
C ALA A 20 -0.75 6.29 0.62
N PHE A 21 -0.18 6.57 1.80
CA PHE A 21 1.25 6.68 2.08
C PHE A 21 2.00 7.82 1.40
N SER A 22 1.46 8.42 0.34
CA SER A 22 2.07 9.50 -0.42
C SER A 22 2.02 10.84 0.32
N VAL A 23 3.00 11.68 0.09
CA VAL A 23 3.02 13.08 0.51
C VAL A 23 3.32 13.99 -0.67
N GLN A 24 3.15 15.30 -0.49
CA GLN A 24 3.59 16.29 -1.47
C GLN A 24 5.09 16.15 -1.74
N ARG A 25 5.52 16.45 -2.97
CA ARG A 25 6.90 16.28 -3.46
C ARG A 25 7.97 16.79 -2.48
N ASP A 26 7.79 17.98 -1.96
CA ASP A 26 8.77 18.66 -1.09
C ASP A 26 8.50 18.43 0.41
N ALA A 27 7.52 17.59 0.76
CA ALA A 27 7.21 17.31 2.14
C ALA A 27 8.23 16.36 2.77
N LYS A 28 8.45 16.52 4.08
CA LYS A 28 9.26 15.58 4.85
C LYS A 28 8.63 14.19 4.81
N LEU A 29 9.44 13.17 4.54
CA LEU A 29 9.00 11.78 4.51
C LEU A 29 8.44 11.33 5.87
N PRO A 30 7.19 10.88 5.94
CA PRO A 30 6.65 10.25 7.12
C PRO A 30 7.40 8.95 7.47
N ARG A 31 7.36 8.57 8.75
CA ARG A 31 8.10 7.41 9.24
C ARG A 31 7.74 6.10 8.51
N SER A 32 6.46 5.90 8.23
CA SER A 32 6.01 4.69 7.49
C SER A 32 6.52 4.69 6.05
N LEU A 33 6.46 5.83 5.34
CA LEU A 33 6.97 5.94 3.97
C LEU A 33 8.50 5.77 3.92
N ASN A 34 9.21 6.30 4.91
CA ASN A 34 10.66 6.07 5.02
C ASN A 34 10.98 4.57 5.19
N ASN A 35 10.20 3.83 5.97
CA ASN A 35 10.36 2.38 6.10
C ASN A 35 10.00 1.65 4.80
N ILE A 36 8.97 2.11 4.08
CA ILE A 36 8.60 1.58 2.75
C ILE A 36 9.77 1.73 1.79
N TYR A 37 10.40 2.89 1.73
CA TYR A 37 11.55 3.15 0.85
C TYR A 37 12.81 2.37 1.26
N ARG A 38 13.00 2.16 2.57
CA ARG A 38 14.07 1.29 3.05
C ARG A 38 13.89 -0.16 2.59
N GLU A 39 12.69 -0.71 2.76
CA GLU A 39 12.38 -2.06 2.26
C GLU A 39 12.50 -2.14 0.74
N LEU A 40 12.06 -1.11 0.01
CA LEU A 40 12.20 -1.04 -1.44
C LEU A 40 13.67 -1.10 -1.87
N ALA A 41 14.53 -0.30 -1.23
CA ALA A 41 15.95 -0.28 -1.52
C ALA A 41 16.61 -1.63 -1.22
N ASP A 42 16.25 -2.26 -0.10
CA ASP A 42 16.76 -3.57 0.28
C ASP A 42 16.23 -4.70 -0.62
N ASP A 43 14.95 -4.66 -1.03
CA ASP A 43 14.31 -5.68 -1.86
C ASP A 43 14.82 -5.66 -3.31
N LEU A 44 14.93 -4.47 -3.91
CA LEU A 44 15.28 -4.30 -5.32
C LEU A 44 16.76 -3.97 -5.57
N GLN A 45 17.55 -3.75 -4.51
CA GLN A 45 18.95 -3.33 -4.58
C GLN A 45 19.13 -2.03 -5.40
N VAL A 46 18.27 -1.05 -5.14
CA VAL A 46 18.25 0.27 -5.77
C VAL A 46 18.33 1.38 -4.71
N PRO A 47 18.81 2.59 -5.07
CA PRO A 47 18.74 3.71 -4.14
C PRO A 47 17.26 4.06 -3.83
N PRO A 48 16.98 4.55 -2.62
CA PRO A 48 15.63 4.99 -2.27
C PRO A 48 15.18 6.15 -3.18
N PRO A 49 13.87 6.21 -3.52
CA PRO A 49 13.34 7.32 -4.31
C PRO A 49 13.60 8.69 -3.66
N PRO A 50 13.85 9.73 -4.45
CA PRO A 50 14.20 11.06 -3.93
C PRO A 50 13.00 11.86 -3.40
N SER A 51 11.78 11.50 -3.76
CA SER A 51 10.54 12.22 -3.44
C SER A 51 9.57 11.29 -2.72
N GLY A 52 8.73 11.86 -1.83
CA GLY A 52 7.63 11.15 -1.17
C GLY A 52 6.33 11.14 -1.98
N ASP A 53 6.34 11.69 -3.17
CA ASP A 53 5.19 11.72 -4.08
C ASP A 53 5.08 10.40 -4.86
N LEU A 54 4.10 9.57 -4.51
CA LEU A 54 3.86 8.27 -5.14
C LEU A 54 2.97 8.34 -6.40
N SER A 55 2.76 9.52 -6.96
CA SER A 55 1.99 9.66 -8.21
C SER A 55 2.59 8.88 -9.38
N GLY A 56 3.92 8.67 -9.40
CA GLY A 56 4.59 7.81 -10.37
C GLY A 56 4.19 6.34 -10.27
N TRP A 57 3.87 5.85 -9.07
CA TRP A 57 3.30 4.51 -8.88
C TRP A 57 1.84 4.47 -9.39
N ALA A 58 1.05 5.48 -9.03
CA ALA A 58 -0.35 5.57 -9.48
C ALA A 58 -0.46 5.63 -11.01
N ALA A 59 0.41 6.37 -11.69
CA ALA A 59 0.48 6.46 -13.15
C ALA A 59 0.75 5.10 -13.82
N GLN A 60 1.38 4.16 -13.11
CA GLN A 60 1.64 2.80 -13.59
C GLN A 60 0.53 1.80 -13.23
N GLY A 61 -0.58 2.25 -12.67
CA GLY A 61 -1.73 1.40 -12.31
C GLY A 61 -1.62 0.77 -10.91
N VAL A 62 -0.96 1.45 -9.98
CA VAL A 62 -1.01 1.12 -8.55
C VAL A 62 -2.13 1.94 -7.90
N LEU A 63 -3.16 1.29 -7.39
CA LEU A 63 -4.18 1.94 -6.57
C LEU A 63 -3.65 2.11 -5.14
N LEU A 64 -3.50 3.35 -4.70
CA LEU A 64 -3.07 3.73 -3.35
C LEU A 64 -4.30 4.20 -2.57
N LEU A 65 -4.95 3.29 -1.86
CA LEU A 65 -6.26 3.50 -1.22
C LEU A 65 -6.17 3.35 0.30
N ASN A 66 -6.61 4.36 1.05
CA ASN A 66 -6.83 4.22 2.48
C ASN A 66 -8.20 3.59 2.78
N THR A 67 -8.31 2.84 3.88
CA THR A 67 -9.59 2.27 4.35
C THR A 67 -10.53 3.36 4.85
N VAL A 68 -9.99 4.46 5.37
CA VAL A 68 -10.68 5.67 5.82
C VAL A 68 -10.13 6.85 5.04
N LEU A 69 -10.98 7.65 4.38
CA LEU A 69 -10.54 8.68 3.44
C LEU A 69 -10.43 10.08 4.04
N THR A 70 -10.81 10.27 5.29
CA THR A 70 -10.69 11.55 6.00
C THR A 70 -10.10 11.36 7.39
N VAL A 71 -9.57 12.43 7.95
CA VAL A 71 -8.99 12.46 9.29
C VAL A 71 -9.16 13.84 9.91
N GLU A 72 -9.32 13.92 11.23
CA GLU A 72 -9.26 15.20 11.96
C GLU A 72 -7.80 15.62 12.13
N ARG A 73 -7.52 16.92 11.95
CA ARG A 73 -6.18 17.47 12.14
C ARG A 73 -5.61 17.08 13.51
N GLY A 74 -4.40 16.55 13.50
CA GLY A 74 -3.67 16.15 14.70
C GLY A 74 -4.17 14.89 15.40
N LYS A 75 -5.20 14.20 14.86
CA LYS A 75 -5.82 13.02 15.51
C LYS A 75 -5.90 11.82 14.57
N ALA A 76 -4.85 11.03 14.52
CA ALA A 76 -4.82 9.80 13.74
C ALA A 76 -6.01 8.88 14.10
N GLY A 77 -6.67 8.30 13.09
CA GLY A 77 -7.79 7.37 13.28
C GLY A 77 -9.10 8.02 13.73
N ALA A 78 -9.20 9.34 13.82
CA ALA A 78 -10.39 10.04 14.35
C ALA A 78 -11.70 9.68 13.62
N HIS A 79 -11.64 9.38 12.34
CA HIS A 79 -12.82 9.04 11.54
C HIS A 79 -12.98 7.54 11.24
N LYS A 80 -12.27 6.68 11.98
CA LYS A 80 -12.30 5.22 11.77
C LYS A 80 -13.71 4.62 11.85
N SER A 81 -14.58 5.21 12.67
CA SER A 81 -15.98 4.78 12.87
C SER A 81 -17.02 5.48 11.97
N TRP A 82 -16.60 6.31 11.01
CA TRP A 82 -17.50 7.10 10.18
C TRP A 82 -18.11 6.34 9.00
N GLY A 83 -17.79 5.05 8.83
CA GLY A 83 -18.36 4.21 7.79
C GLY A 83 -17.66 4.29 6.42
N TRP A 84 -16.49 4.93 6.33
CA TRP A 84 -15.70 4.97 5.09
C TRP A 84 -15.43 3.59 4.51
N GLN A 85 -15.32 2.56 5.36
CA GLN A 85 -15.05 1.19 4.95
C GLN A 85 -16.09 0.64 3.98
N THR A 86 -17.35 1.09 4.08
CA THR A 86 -18.40 0.71 3.11
C THR A 86 -18.04 1.15 1.69
N VAL A 87 -17.53 2.38 1.53
CA VAL A 87 -17.13 2.93 0.24
C VAL A 87 -15.85 2.27 -0.26
N THR A 88 -14.81 2.22 0.58
CA THR A 88 -13.50 1.69 0.19
C THR A 88 -13.57 0.19 -0.10
N GLN A 89 -14.39 -0.57 0.62
CA GLN A 89 -14.64 -1.98 0.32
C GLN A 89 -15.37 -2.16 -1.01
N ALA A 90 -16.30 -1.26 -1.37
CA ALA A 90 -16.95 -1.31 -2.68
C ALA A 90 -15.94 -1.09 -3.83
N VAL A 91 -14.98 -0.17 -3.65
CA VAL A 91 -13.88 0.03 -4.60
C VAL A 91 -13.03 -1.23 -4.73
N LEU A 92 -12.64 -1.84 -3.61
CA LEU A 92 -11.83 -3.06 -3.61
C LEU A 92 -12.56 -4.25 -4.23
N ARG A 93 -13.88 -4.38 -3.99
CA ARG A 93 -14.72 -5.39 -4.67
C ARG A 93 -14.82 -5.14 -6.19
N ALA A 94 -14.83 -3.89 -6.63
CA ALA A 94 -14.75 -3.59 -8.06
C ALA A 94 -13.40 -4.03 -8.65
N CYS A 95 -12.31 -3.81 -7.92
CA CYS A 95 -10.98 -4.30 -8.32
C CYS A 95 -10.91 -5.84 -8.39
N SER A 96 -11.53 -6.56 -7.44
CA SER A 96 -11.50 -8.03 -7.42
C SER A 96 -12.25 -8.67 -8.60
N ARG A 97 -13.10 -7.93 -9.27
CA ARG A 97 -13.83 -8.39 -10.47
C ARG A 97 -13.10 -8.10 -11.78
N LEU A 98 -11.96 -7.44 -11.73
CA LEU A 98 -11.18 -7.15 -12.93
C LEU A 98 -10.57 -8.44 -13.47
N PRO A 99 -10.61 -8.66 -14.81
CA PRO A 99 -10.08 -9.89 -15.41
C PRO A 99 -8.55 -9.93 -15.48
N GLN A 100 -7.89 -8.78 -15.38
CA GLN A 100 -6.43 -8.70 -15.46
C GLN A 100 -5.76 -9.16 -14.16
N PRO A 101 -4.52 -9.64 -14.23
CA PRO A 101 -3.70 -9.95 -13.05
C PRO A 101 -3.57 -8.76 -12.13
N LEU A 102 -3.79 -8.98 -10.82
CA LEU A 102 -3.77 -7.94 -9.81
C LEU A 102 -3.10 -8.44 -8.52
N VAL A 103 -2.24 -7.61 -7.94
CA VAL A 103 -1.57 -7.92 -6.68
C VAL A 103 -2.10 -7.00 -5.58
N TYR A 104 -2.63 -7.61 -4.51
CA TYR A 104 -2.99 -6.89 -3.29
C TYR A 104 -1.79 -6.88 -2.35
N ILE A 105 -1.25 -5.71 -2.08
CA ILE A 105 -0.17 -5.49 -1.11
C ILE A 105 -0.81 -5.03 0.20
N LEU A 106 -0.88 -5.92 1.17
CA LEU A 106 -1.65 -5.76 2.40
C LEU A 106 -0.73 -5.62 3.61
N TRP A 107 -0.56 -4.39 4.07
CA TRP A 107 0.31 -4.06 5.19
C TRP A 107 -0.50 -3.82 6.48
N GLY A 108 -0.43 -4.79 7.39
CA GLY A 108 -1.09 -4.74 8.69
C GLY A 108 -2.47 -5.40 8.73
N SER A 109 -3.01 -5.55 9.93
CA SER A 109 -4.26 -6.28 10.19
C SER A 109 -5.48 -5.65 9.54
N ASP A 110 -5.58 -4.31 9.51
CA ASP A 110 -6.75 -3.62 8.98
C ASP A 110 -6.88 -3.81 7.47
N ALA A 111 -5.76 -3.70 6.72
CA ALA A 111 -5.74 -3.95 5.28
C ALA A 111 -6.08 -5.42 4.96
N ARG A 112 -5.50 -6.36 5.71
CA ARG A 112 -5.76 -7.79 5.54
C ARG A 112 -7.23 -8.13 5.83
N ALA A 113 -7.79 -7.63 6.93
CA ALA A 113 -9.18 -7.87 7.29
C ALA A 113 -10.16 -7.33 6.24
N LEU A 114 -9.86 -6.14 5.68
CA LEU A 114 -10.71 -5.55 4.65
C LEU A 114 -10.68 -6.33 3.33
N CYS A 115 -9.58 -7.00 3.02
CA CYS A 115 -9.38 -7.71 1.76
C CYS A 115 -9.50 -9.25 1.90
N ALA A 116 -9.80 -9.78 3.09
CA ALA A 116 -9.79 -11.21 3.37
C ALA A 116 -10.66 -12.05 2.41
N GLU A 117 -11.75 -11.49 1.89
CA GLU A 117 -12.69 -12.17 1.01
C GLU A 117 -12.51 -11.79 -0.48
N LEU A 118 -11.54 -10.93 -0.82
CA LEU A 118 -11.52 -10.30 -2.15
C LEU A 118 -10.60 -10.98 -3.17
N HIS A 119 -9.67 -11.79 -2.72
CA HIS A 119 -8.65 -12.40 -3.60
C HIS A 119 -8.81 -13.92 -3.76
N ASP A 120 -9.64 -14.57 -2.92
CA ASP A 120 -9.80 -16.03 -2.94
C ASP A 120 -10.56 -16.54 -4.18
N ASP A 121 -11.43 -15.72 -4.78
CA ASP A 121 -12.27 -16.11 -5.90
C ASP A 121 -11.68 -15.78 -7.29
N ALA A 122 -10.52 -15.11 -7.36
CA ALA A 122 -9.94 -14.68 -8.62
C ALA A 122 -8.59 -15.38 -8.91
N PRO A 123 -8.55 -16.32 -9.84
CA PRO A 123 -7.35 -17.14 -10.12
C PRO A 123 -6.14 -16.31 -10.61
N ASN A 124 -6.39 -15.08 -11.10
CA ASN A 124 -5.37 -14.16 -11.58
C ASN A 124 -4.98 -13.09 -10.55
N HIS A 125 -5.38 -13.23 -9.30
CA HIS A 125 -5.05 -12.29 -8.24
C HIS A 125 -4.20 -12.96 -7.17
N CYS A 126 -3.33 -12.19 -6.52
CA CYS A 126 -2.59 -12.69 -5.37
C CYS A 126 -2.48 -11.63 -4.28
N ALA A 127 -2.22 -12.06 -3.05
CA ALA A 127 -1.94 -11.18 -1.92
C ALA A 127 -0.47 -11.30 -1.50
N VAL A 128 0.16 -10.16 -1.22
CA VAL A 128 1.47 -10.04 -0.59
C VAL A 128 1.28 -9.37 0.75
N GLU A 129 1.35 -10.15 1.80
CA GLU A 129 1.01 -9.74 3.15
C GLU A 129 2.23 -9.56 4.04
N SER A 130 2.18 -8.58 4.93
CA SER A 130 3.13 -8.39 6.02
C SER A 130 2.53 -7.55 7.15
N THR A 131 3.27 -7.36 8.23
CA THR A 131 2.91 -6.36 9.25
C THR A 131 3.01 -4.95 8.67
N HIS A 132 2.45 -3.95 9.38
CA HIS A 132 2.42 -2.56 8.90
C HIS A 132 3.82 -1.93 8.88
N PRO A 133 4.15 -1.06 7.90
CA PRO A 133 5.46 -0.40 7.80
C PRO A 133 5.75 0.64 8.89
N SER A 134 4.83 0.89 9.84
CA SER A 134 5.08 1.81 10.94
C SER A 134 6.25 1.35 11.81
N PRO A 135 6.99 2.27 12.46
CA PRO A 135 8.08 1.91 13.37
C PRO A 135 7.69 0.95 14.49
N LEU A 136 6.40 0.94 14.88
CA LEU A 136 5.89 0.09 15.96
C LEU A 136 5.79 -1.40 15.57
N SER A 137 5.62 -1.70 14.29
CA SER A 137 5.32 -3.07 13.80
C SER A 137 6.26 -3.60 12.73
N ALA A 138 6.97 -2.74 12.02
CA ALA A 138 7.74 -3.13 10.82
C ALA A 138 8.80 -4.22 11.05
N ARG A 139 9.31 -4.37 12.28
CA ARG A 139 10.37 -5.33 12.63
C ARG A 139 9.89 -6.65 13.21
N ARG A 140 8.58 -6.80 13.43
CA ARG A 140 8.04 -7.97 14.14
C ARG A 140 6.98 -8.67 13.31
N ALA A 141 7.11 -9.99 13.20
CA ALA A 141 6.02 -10.83 12.71
C ALA A 141 4.87 -10.83 13.74
N ALA A 142 3.65 -10.79 13.26
CA ALA A 142 2.46 -10.81 14.11
C ALA A 142 1.24 -11.36 13.35
N ASN A 143 0.32 -11.99 14.07
CA ASN A 143 -0.97 -12.45 13.53
C ASN A 143 -0.84 -13.33 12.27
N GLY A 144 0.14 -14.23 12.26
CA GLY A 144 0.41 -15.11 11.13
C GLY A 144 1.07 -14.45 9.92
N CYS A 145 1.48 -13.19 10.03
CA CYS A 145 2.17 -12.44 8.99
C CYS A 145 3.66 -12.28 9.27
N PRO A 146 4.52 -12.31 8.23
CA PRO A 146 5.93 -11.93 8.36
C PRO A 146 6.05 -10.45 8.76
N ALA A 147 7.20 -10.08 9.31
CA ALA A 147 7.55 -8.68 9.50
C ALA A 147 7.53 -7.93 8.16
N PHE A 148 7.29 -6.63 8.21
CA PHE A 148 7.33 -5.80 7.01
C PHE A 148 8.74 -5.80 6.39
N PHE A 149 9.78 -5.55 7.20
CA PHE A 149 11.15 -5.65 6.72
C PHE A 149 11.51 -7.10 6.36
N GLY A 150 12.01 -7.29 5.14
CA GLY A 150 12.33 -8.59 4.56
C GLY A 150 11.13 -9.31 3.93
N SER A 151 9.94 -8.70 3.88
CA SER A 151 8.76 -9.27 3.22
C SER A 151 8.83 -9.24 1.69
N ARG A 152 9.70 -8.39 1.15
CA ARG A 152 10.00 -8.25 -0.29
C ARG A 152 8.76 -8.01 -1.15
N PRO A 153 7.92 -7.02 -0.83
CA PRO A 153 6.65 -6.84 -1.51
C PRO A 153 6.80 -6.39 -2.96
N PHE A 154 7.86 -5.66 -3.27
CA PHE A 154 8.06 -5.06 -4.60
C PHE A 154 8.54 -6.09 -5.61
N SER A 155 9.58 -6.87 -5.29
CA SER A 155 10.07 -7.94 -6.15
C SER A 155 9.05 -9.05 -6.32
N ARG A 156 8.33 -9.44 -5.26
CA ARG A 156 7.26 -10.45 -5.33
C ARG A 156 6.10 -9.99 -6.21
N THR A 157 5.69 -8.72 -6.11
CA THR A 157 4.67 -8.14 -7.01
C THR A 157 5.12 -8.21 -8.46
N ASN A 158 6.34 -7.76 -8.75
CA ASN A 158 6.87 -7.76 -10.11
C ASN A 158 7.05 -9.19 -10.66
N ALA A 159 7.46 -10.15 -9.85
CA ALA A 159 7.56 -11.56 -10.24
C ALA A 159 6.18 -12.12 -10.64
N PHE A 160 5.14 -11.84 -9.84
CA PHE A 160 3.77 -12.25 -10.17
C PHE A 160 3.28 -11.61 -11.48
N LEU A 161 3.42 -10.30 -11.65
CA LEU A 161 3.00 -9.61 -12.86
C LEU A 161 3.71 -10.15 -14.10
N THR A 162 5.02 -10.35 -14.02
CA THR A 162 5.82 -10.90 -15.13
C THR A 162 5.39 -12.34 -15.49
N ALA A 163 5.12 -13.18 -14.50
CA ALA A 163 4.62 -14.56 -14.72
C ALA A 163 3.26 -14.58 -15.42
N HIS A 164 2.48 -13.50 -15.30
CA HIS A 164 1.19 -13.33 -15.97
C HIS A 164 1.25 -12.43 -17.21
N HIS A 165 2.45 -12.22 -17.79
CA HIS A 165 2.68 -11.40 -18.98
C HIS A 165 2.25 -9.93 -18.85
N VAL A 166 2.22 -9.40 -17.63
CA VAL A 166 1.97 -7.99 -17.33
C VAL A 166 3.33 -7.30 -17.09
N PRO A 167 3.59 -6.13 -17.67
CA PRO A 167 4.83 -5.40 -17.44
C PRO A 167 5.05 -5.12 -15.93
N PRO A 168 6.27 -5.29 -15.41
CA PRO A 168 6.58 -4.97 -14.03
C PRO A 168 6.38 -3.48 -13.74
N ILE A 169 6.26 -3.15 -12.46
CA ILE A 169 6.16 -1.77 -11.98
C ILE A 169 7.57 -1.25 -11.70
N ASP A 170 7.88 -0.06 -12.18
CA ASP A 170 9.06 0.70 -11.76
C ASP A 170 8.77 1.39 -10.44
N TRP A 171 9.17 0.77 -9.35
CA TRP A 171 8.97 1.26 -8.01
C TRP A 171 9.88 2.44 -7.63
N THR A 172 10.87 2.77 -8.48
CA THR A 172 11.73 3.96 -8.29
C THR A 172 11.12 5.22 -8.87
N ALA A 173 10.10 5.09 -9.73
CA ALA A 173 9.40 6.22 -10.33
C ALA A 173 8.52 6.92 -9.30
N THR A 174 8.88 8.16 -8.96
CA THR A 174 8.14 9.07 -8.08
C THR A 174 7.73 10.32 -8.84
N GLY A 175 6.77 11.06 -8.29
CA GLY A 175 6.31 12.32 -8.88
C GLY A 175 7.31 13.48 -8.74
#